data_e4126a529987341bcaf9154d24aedee7
#
_entry.id   e4126a529987341bcaf9154d24aedee7
#
_cell.length_a   1.000
_cell.length_b   1.000
_cell.length_c   1.000
_cell.angle_alpha   90.00
_cell.angle_beta   90.00
_cell.angle_gamma   90.00
#
_symmetry.space_group_name_H-M   'P 1'
#
loop_
_entity.id
_entity.type
_entity.pdbx_description
1 polymer ?
#
loop_
_entity_poly.entity_id
_entity_poly.type
_entity_poly.pdbx_seq_one_letter_code
_entity_poly.pdbx_strand_id
1 'polypeptide(L)'
;MSVVQNAGYQDIRNYIQDNWKYIELRDEDQDPVLRIGIGDSRVTWTHTAGAQTLEMTCVIKGSDSDVKNLLPKTFAGAALFKVESEGSAMSEEEFTNFTMSSESDQLTIIYQLEVPQVD
;
A
#
# COMPACT_ATOMS: atom_id res chain seq x y z
N MET A 1 -6.36 -1.34 -34.41
CA MET A 1 -5.95 -1.40 -33.00
C MET A 1 -7.12 -0.99 -32.12
N SER A 2 -7.37 -1.78 -31.07
CA SER A 2 -8.45 -1.49 -30.12
C SER A 2 -7.94 -0.59 -29.00
N VAL A 3 -8.81 0.25 -28.48
CA VAL A 3 -8.50 1.16 -27.37
C VAL A 3 -9.43 0.86 -26.20
N VAL A 4 -8.87 0.77 -25.01
CA VAL A 4 -9.66 0.57 -23.79
C VAL A 4 -10.48 1.84 -23.53
N GLN A 5 -11.78 1.67 -23.34
CA GLN A 5 -12.69 2.77 -23.04
C GLN A 5 -12.71 3.07 -21.54
N ASN A 6 -13.27 4.23 -21.16
CA ASN A 6 -13.37 4.62 -19.74
C ASN A 6 -14.06 3.56 -18.89
N ALA A 7 -15.10 2.93 -19.40
CA ALA A 7 -15.79 1.84 -18.70
C ALA A 7 -14.85 0.65 -18.43
N GLY A 8 -13.98 0.34 -19.39
CA GLY A 8 -12.98 -0.71 -19.25
C GLY A 8 -11.93 -0.37 -18.19
N TYR A 9 -11.46 0.87 -18.18
CA TYR A 9 -10.53 1.32 -17.14
C TYR A 9 -11.18 1.31 -15.76
N GLN A 10 -12.45 1.70 -15.68
CA GLN A 10 -13.17 1.64 -14.41
C GLN A 10 -13.30 0.20 -13.90
N ASP A 11 -13.53 -0.73 -14.81
CA ASP A 11 -13.61 -2.17 -14.49
C ASP A 11 -12.26 -2.68 -13.94
N ILE A 12 -11.16 -2.26 -14.55
CA ILE A 12 -9.81 -2.60 -14.08
C ILE A 12 -9.58 -2.02 -12.68
N ARG A 13 -9.92 -0.75 -12.47
CA ARG A 13 -9.78 -0.12 -11.14
C ARG A 13 -10.60 -0.83 -10.08
N ASN A 14 -11.83 -1.22 -10.41
CA ASN A 14 -12.69 -1.97 -9.48
C ASN A 14 -12.08 -3.33 -9.13
N TYR A 15 -11.50 -4.01 -10.12
CA TYR A 15 -10.79 -5.27 -9.88
C TYR A 15 -9.63 -5.09 -8.91
N ILE A 16 -8.82 -4.05 -9.11
CA ILE A 16 -7.68 -3.75 -8.24
C ILE A 16 -8.17 -3.50 -6.81
N GLN A 17 -9.18 -2.65 -6.66
CA GLN A 17 -9.73 -2.31 -5.35
C GLN A 17 -10.30 -3.55 -4.63
N ASP A 18 -10.91 -4.45 -5.36
CA ASP A 18 -11.55 -5.64 -4.80
C ASP A 18 -10.56 -6.79 -4.55
N ASN A 19 -9.40 -6.78 -5.20
CA ASN A 19 -8.48 -7.92 -5.19
C ASN A 19 -7.08 -7.63 -4.66
N TRP A 20 -6.56 -6.41 -4.80
CA TRP A 20 -5.25 -6.04 -4.26
C TRP A 20 -5.45 -5.47 -2.86
N LYS A 21 -5.60 -6.37 -1.89
CA LYS A 21 -6.11 -6.04 -0.56
C LYS A 21 -5.05 -5.94 0.52
N TYR A 22 -3.79 -6.19 0.19
CA TYR A 22 -2.72 -6.22 1.18
C TYR A 22 -1.63 -5.26 0.80
N ILE A 23 -1.17 -4.46 1.77
CA ILE A 23 0.00 -3.62 1.62
C ILE A 23 1.13 -4.20 2.47
N GLU A 24 2.28 -4.39 1.87
CA GLU A 24 3.48 -4.87 2.55
C GLU A 24 4.45 -3.71 2.71
N LEU A 25 4.85 -3.43 3.94
CA LEU A 25 5.84 -2.41 4.23
C LEU A 25 7.22 -3.06 4.20
N ARG A 26 8.18 -2.34 3.63
CA ARG A 26 9.53 -2.83 3.39
C ARG A 26 10.56 -1.90 4.02
N ASP A 27 11.70 -2.47 4.40
CA ASP A 27 12.79 -1.71 5.00
C ASP A 27 13.70 -1.08 3.94
N GLU A 28 14.83 -0.52 4.37
CA GLU A 28 15.79 0.16 3.51
C GLU A 28 16.45 -0.75 2.47
N ASP A 29 16.42 -2.05 2.69
CA ASP A 29 16.91 -3.06 1.75
C ASP A 29 15.79 -3.63 0.88
N GLN A 30 14.57 -3.07 1.02
CA GLN A 30 13.35 -3.54 0.36
C GLN A 30 12.94 -4.95 0.80
N ASP A 31 13.40 -5.37 1.98
CA ASP A 31 12.96 -6.61 2.59
C ASP A 31 11.63 -6.43 3.29
N PRO A 32 10.75 -7.46 3.25
CA PRO A 32 9.43 -7.36 3.89
C PRO A 32 9.54 -7.24 5.40
N VAL A 33 8.76 -6.34 5.97
CA VAL A 33 8.67 -6.13 7.42
C VAL A 33 7.30 -6.54 7.94
N LEU A 34 6.23 -6.08 7.27
CA LEU A 34 4.88 -6.19 7.77
C LEU A 34 3.90 -6.15 6.61
N ARG A 35 2.97 -7.09 6.54
CA ARG A 35 1.91 -7.09 5.52
C ARG A 35 0.56 -6.96 6.21
N ILE A 36 -0.23 -5.96 5.81
CA ILE A 36 -1.50 -5.61 6.44
C ILE A 36 -2.60 -5.60 5.39
N GLY A 37 -3.72 -6.23 5.69
CA GLY A 37 -4.87 -6.27 4.79
C GLY A 37 -5.89 -5.18 5.07
N ILE A 38 -6.78 -4.93 4.11
CA ILE A 38 -7.81 -3.90 4.22
C ILE A 38 -8.87 -4.24 5.29
N GLY A 39 -8.86 -5.45 5.84
CA GLY A 39 -9.68 -5.80 7.01
C GLY A 39 -9.16 -5.18 8.31
N ASP A 40 -7.95 -4.66 8.29
CA ASP A 40 -7.32 -3.96 9.41
C ASP A 40 -7.66 -2.47 9.30
N SER A 41 -8.06 -1.85 10.42
CA SER A 41 -8.48 -0.45 10.44
C SER A 41 -7.38 0.54 10.03
N ARG A 42 -6.12 0.10 10.01
CA ARG A 42 -4.98 0.94 9.62
C ARG A 42 -4.85 1.11 8.11
N VAL A 43 -5.56 0.29 7.32
CA VAL A 43 -5.44 0.27 5.86
C VAL A 43 -6.82 0.48 5.24
N THR A 44 -6.91 1.44 4.31
CA THR A 44 -8.17 1.68 3.61
C THR A 44 -7.91 2.31 2.23
N TRP A 45 -8.79 2.02 1.27
CA TRP A 45 -8.83 2.76 0.02
C TRP A 45 -9.48 4.12 0.28
N THR A 46 -8.79 5.20 -0.07
CA THR A 46 -9.21 6.58 0.25
C THR A 46 -9.53 7.46 -0.96
N HIS A 47 -9.35 6.92 -2.17
CA HIS A 47 -9.65 7.68 -3.39
C HIS A 47 -11.14 7.95 -3.55
N THR A 48 -11.48 9.00 -4.31
CA THR A 48 -12.85 9.29 -4.71
C THR A 48 -13.32 8.23 -5.71
N ALA A 49 -14.56 7.75 -5.55
CA ALA A 49 -15.13 6.77 -6.46
C ALA A 49 -15.09 7.28 -7.91
N GLY A 50 -14.63 6.43 -8.82
CA GLY A 50 -14.51 6.77 -10.24
C GLY A 50 -13.24 7.55 -10.61
N ALA A 51 -12.41 7.91 -9.63
CA ALA A 51 -11.16 8.62 -9.90
C ALA A 51 -10.18 7.74 -10.68
N GLN A 52 -9.41 8.35 -11.57
CA GLN A 52 -8.36 7.66 -12.34
C GLN A 52 -7.25 7.16 -11.42
N THR A 53 -6.91 7.92 -10.39
CA THR A 53 -5.90 7.54 -9.41
C THR A 53 -6.57 6.80 -8.27
N LEU A 54 -6.15 5.56 -8.03
CA LEU A 54 -6.53 4.81 -6.85
C LEU A 54 -5.58 5.18 -5.71
N GLU A 55 -6.10 5.31 -4.50
CA GLU A 55 -5.30 5.71 -3.35
C GLU A 55 -5.61 4.83 -2.15
N MET A 56 -4.56 4.22 -1.59
CA MET A 56 -4.65 3.45 -0.36
C MET A 56 -3.85 4.16 0.72
N THR A 57 -4.46 4.37 1.87
CA THR A 57 -3.78 4.96 3.03
C THR A 57 -3.51 3.88 4.07
N CYS A 58 -2.26 3.83 4.54
CA CYS A 58 -1.84 2.94 5.61
C CYS A 58 -1.21 3.77 6.71
N VAL A 59 -1.71 3.65 7.94
CA VAL A 59 -1.19 4.36 9.10
C VAL A 59 -0.71 3.34 10.14
N ILE A 60 0.59 3.36 10.44
CA ILE A 60 1.15 2.52 11.51
C ILE A 60 1.74 3.39 12.60
N LYS A 61 1.69 2.89 13.82
CA LYS A 61 2.20 3.58 15.01
C LYS A 61 3.24 2.71 15.69
N GLY A 62 4.22 3.34 16.30
CA GLY A 62 5.23 2.63 17.10
C GLY A 62 4.64 1.84 18.26
N SER A 63 3.44 2.22 18.71
CA SER A 63 2.73 1.52 19.79
C SER A 63 1.92 0.31 19.32
N ASP A 64 1.78 0.10 18.01
CA ASP A 64 1.04 -1.06 17.47
C ASP A 64 1.70 -2.36 17.92
N SER A 65 0.89 -3.36 18.28
CA SER A 65 1.39 -4.61 18.85
C SER A 65 2.35 -5.37 17.93
N ASP A 66 2.18 -5.23 16.61
CA ASP A 66 3.03 -5.87 15.61
C ASP A 66 4.21 -5.01 15.15
N VAL A 67 4.35 -3.80 15.71
CA VAL A 67 5.40 -2.84 15.36
C VAL A 67 6.35 -2.58 16.53
N LYS A 68 5.83 -2.44 17.75
CA LYS A 68 6.61 -1.99 18.91
C LYS A 68 7.84 -2.82 19.22
N ASN A 69 7.81 -4.12 18.93
CA ASN A 69 8.94 -5.01 19.17
C ASN A 69 10.00 -4.97 18.05
N LEU A 70 9.72 -4.25 16.97
CA LEU A 70 10.63 -4.07 15.85
C LEU A 70 11.49 -2.81 15.98
N LEU A 71 11.11 -1.90 16.87
CA LEU A 71 11.74 -0.59 17.00
C LEU A 71 13.18 -0.66 17.53
N PRO A 72 14.10 0.18 17.05
CA PRO A 72 13.91 1.09 15.92
C PRO A 72 13.86 0.37 14.59
N LYS A 73 13.04 0.85 13.67
CA LYS A 73 12.90 0.23 12.34
C LYS A 73 12.76 1.30 11.28
N THR A 74 13.50 1.14 10.18
CA THR A 74 13.42 2.04 9.03
C THR A 74 12.53 1.43 7.96
N PHE A 75 11.58 2.23 7.47
CA PHE A 75 10.70 1.87 6.37
C PHE A 75 11.09 2.70 5.15
N ALA A 76 11.14 2.07 3.99
CA ALA A 76 11.61 2.71 2.75
C ALA A 76 10.85 2.25 1.51
N GLY A 77 9.80 1.47 1.65
CA GLY A 77 9.03 1.01 0.51
C GLY A 77 7.76 0.29 0.90
N ALA A 78 6.92 0.09 -0.09
CA ALA A 78 5.67 -0.65 0.07
C ALA A 78 5.33 -1.37 -1.24
N ALA A 79 4.52 -2.42 -1.13
CA ALA A 79 4.04 -3.18 -2.28
C ALA A 79 2.62 -3.66 -2.04
N LEU A 80 1.86 -3.82 -3.10
CA LEU A 80 0.50 -4.35 -3.01
C LEU A 80 0.48 -5.82 -3.43
N PHE A 81 -0.30 -6.61 -2.71
CA PHE A 81 -0.46 -8.04 -2.93
C PHE A 81 -1.92 -8.45 -2.93
N LYS A 82 -2.22 -9.56 -3.60
CA LYS A 82 -3.55 -10.16 -3.60
C LYS A 82 -3.75 -11.11 -2.42
N VAL A 83 -2.66 -11.59 -1.82
CA VAL A 83 -2.66 -12.64 -0.81
C VAL A 83 -2.01 -12.18 0.48
N GLU A 84 -2.39 -12.83 1.59
CA GLU A 84 -1.93 -12.46 2.92
C GLU A 84 -0.44 -12.72 3.13
N SER A 85 0.09 -13.75 2.49
CA SER A 85 1.51 -14.10 2.60
C SER A 85 2.02 -14.67 1.29
N GLU A 86 3.33 -14.52 1.06
CA GLU A 86 3.99 -14.97 -0.16
C GLU A 86 3.39 -14.31 -1.40
N GLY A 87 3.40 -14.99 -2.55
CA GLY A 87 2.86 -14.47 -3.81
C GLY A 87 3.74 -13.41 -4.43
N SER A 88 3.28 -12.91 -5.58
CA SER A 88 3.97 -11.86 -6.32
C SER A 88 3.37 -10.50 -6.03
N ALA A 89 4.22 -9.49 -5.91
CA ALA A 89 3.75 -8.11 -5.77
C ALA A 89 3.05 -7.69 -7.06
N MET A 90 1.87 -7.08 -6.91
CA MET A 90 1.14 -6.52 -8.05
C MET A 90 1.67 -5.14 -8.40
N SER A 91 2.20 -4.40 -7.42
CA SER A 91 2.75 -3.07 -7.56
C SER A 91 3.77 -2.84 -6.47
N GLU A 92 4.79 -2.04 -6.73
CA GLU A 92 5.83 -1.72 -5.76
C GLU A 92 6.17 -0.23 -5.84
N GLU A 93 6.53 0.37 -4.69
CA GLU A 93 6.93 1.76 -4.59
C GLU A 93 8.02 1.91 -3.54
N GLU A 94 9.05 2.66 -3.86
CA GLU A 94 10.06 3.09 -2.89
C GLU A 94 9.73 4.50 -2.44
N PHE A 95 9.99 4.81 -1.18
CA PHE A 95 9.82 6.18 -0.66
C PHE A 95 11.00 6.57 0.22
N THR A 96 11.06 7.86 0.57
CA THR A 96 12.11 8.39 1.44
C THR A 96 12.11 7.66 2.78
N ASN A 97 13.28 7.21 3.21
CA ASN A 97 13.43 6.47 4.46
C ASN A 97 12.79 7.19 5.64
N PHE A 98 12.01 6.46 6.41
CA PHE A 98 11.44 6.90 7.67
C PHE A 98 11.83 5.93 8.76
N THR A 99 12.55 6.41 9.78
CA THR A 99 12.94 5.60 10.92
C THR A 99 11.96 5.81 12.07
N MET A 100 11.26 4.76 12.44
CA MET A 100 10.37 4.76 13.59
C MET A 100 11.19 4.31 14.80
N SER A 101 11.38 5.22 15.74
CA SER A 101 12.30 5.02 16.87
C SER A 101 11.60 4.80 18.19
N SER A 102 10.38 5.29 18.36
CA SER A 102 9.64 5.21 19.62
C SER A 102 8.17 4.87 19.42
N GLU A 103 7.51 4.46 20.50
CA GLU A 103 6.09 4.13 20.45
C GLU A 103 5.20 5.34 20.14
N SER A 104 5.72 6.56 20.29
CA SER A 104 4.98 7.78 19.95
C SER A 104 5.09 8.17 18.47
N ASP A 105 5.94 7.49 17.70
CA ASP A 105 6.10 7.78 16.29
C ASP A 105 4.95 7.19 15.47
N GLN A 106 4.64 7.85 14.35
CA GLN A 106 3.59 7.42 13.44
C GLN A 106 4.08 7.59 12.01
N LEU A 107 3.79 6.59 11.17
CA LEU A 107 4.06 6.65 9.73
C LEU A 107 2.75 6.55 8.98
N THR A 108 2.48 7.52 8.11
CA THR A 108 1.35 7.49 7.19
C THR A 108 1.88 7.29 5.78
N ILE A 109 1.42 6.25 5.13
CA ILE A 109 1.78 5.94 3.74
C ILE A 109 0.56 6.17 2.87
N ILE A 110 0.72 7.00 1.84
CA ILE A 110 -0.32 7.22 0.83
C ILE A 110 0.19 6.57 -0.45
N TYR A 111 -0.38 5.43 -0.79
CA TYR A 111 0.02 4.63 -1.94
C TYR A 111 -0.91 4.93 -3.11
N GLN A 112 -0.37 5.41 -4.22
CA GLN A 112 -1.16 5.84 -5.37
C GLN A 112 -0.87 4.99 -6.60
N LEU A 113 -1.95 4.63 -7.32
CA LEU A 113 -1.89 3.91 -8.58
C LEU A 113 -2.71 4.66 -9.62
N GLU A 114 -2.13 4.96 -10.77
CA GLU A 114 -2.88 5.56 -11.88
C GLU A 114 -3.28 4.46 -12.89
N VAL A 115 -4.58 4.40 -13.21
CA VAL A 115 -5.09 3.43 -14.19
C VAL A 115 -6.14 4.12 -15.07
N PRO A 116 -5.80 4.47 -16.29
CA PRO A 116 -4.50 4.30 -16.92
C PRO A 116 -3.46 5.26 -16.37
N GLN A 117 -2.17 4.90 -16.53
CA GLN A 117 -1.09 5.82 -16.18
C GLN A 117 -1.08 6.98 -17.17
N VAL A 118 -0.90 8.18 -16.65
CA VAL A 118 -0.82 9.42 -17.44
C VAL A 118 0.62 9.91 -17.42
N ASP A 119 1.17 10.13 -18.60
CA ASP A 119 2.52 10.67 -18.75
C ASP A 119 2.54 12.19 -18.58
#